data_e60363034983809ac9788c1ad4fa2da6
#
_entry.id   e60363034983809ac9788c1ad4fa2da6
#
_cell.length_a   1.000
_cell.length_b   1.000
_cell.length_c   1.000
_cell.angle_alpha   90.00
_cell.angle_beta   90.00
_cell.angle_gamma   90.00
#
_symmetry.space_group_name_H-M   'P 1'
#
loop_
_entity.id
_entity.type
_entity.pdbx_description
1 polymer ?
#
loop_
_entity_poly.entity_id
_entity_poly.type
_entity_poly.pdbx_seq_one_letter_code
_entity_poly.pdbx_strand_id
1 'polypeptide(L)'
;MKIQHYIICLCTFLALGFVSCSEDNTGSIDVSGSCLVEQFQLNGQYEGIINTEKRLVKVKVPETFDRKSDMEITALRISKGAQSNLKVGDHLNFDGDRSLHIMNGDLVMDYQIAVRNDEALLTLFILEGVKGAINQQDKTVTVSVMANSGIDLTNATFEVECSEDATCSPASGTKGNFTEPFQLTLNDNTATNVYTVYVTLIDEPVALFVGEAENIELLNDEEKAAAKWLTGNITSAAYASWSDVASGNISLNKCKLIFYHRHCPSFGNYNGFAEAETGAMTALARMKEFWQNGGAFVLGRSAVNYAIALGAMPEDAYPNNVWGGGGGEGSDLMGDDPWHFYAYDITHPLWNGLKTYPGAPDNAVYTLDKDYTICNTTSQYGFWDTYAGGKDAFEAKTGGRALGGDNSVSSWELKGASGEFGHGGVICFGSGLFDWNSPTPYTSNYHDNMGKIMLNAFDYLTK
;
A
#
# COMPACT_ATOMS: atom_id res chain seq x y z
N MET A 1 29.46 43.85 -15.90
CA MET A 1 30.80 43.92 -15.28
C MET A 1 30.86 43.27 -13.88
N LYS A 2 29.97 42.30 -13.58
CA LYS A 2 29.97 41.56 -12.31
C LYS A 2 30.13 40.03 -12.49
N ILE A 3 30.09 39.51 -13.70
CA ILE A 3 30.20 38.04 -13.98
C ILE A 3 31.67 37.64 -14.20
N GLN A 4 32.52 38.54 -14.65
CA GLN A 4 33.95 38.23 -14.86
C GLN A 4 34.76 38.03 -13.57
N HIS A 5 34.32 38.60 -12.44
CA HIS A 5 35.03 38.43 -11.16
C HIS A 5 34.76 37.09 -10.46
N TYR A 6 33.60 36.47 -10.73
CA TYR A 6 33.30 35.14 -10.17
C TYR A 6 34.00 34.00 -10.89
N ILE A 7 34.26 34.15 -12.18
CA ILE A 7 34.99 33.14 -12.97
C ILE A 7 36.48 33.11 -12.59
N ILE A 8 37.07 34.27 -12.27
CA ILE A 8 38.50 34.35 -11.86
C ILE A 8 38.68 33.78 -10.43
N CYS A 9 37.73 33.98 -9.50
CA CYS A 9 37.79 33.35 -8.17
C CYS A 9 37.58 31.84 -8.23
N LEU A 10 36.73 31.34 -9.13
CA LEU A 10 36.51 29.90 -9.26
C LEU A 10 37.73 29.18 -9.87
N CYS A 11 38.42 29.79 -10.85
CA CYS A 11 39.64 29.23 -11.41
C CYS A 11 40.84 29.27 -10.45
N THR A 12 40.92 30.26 -9.55
CA THR A 12 41.97 30.32 -8.51
C THR A 12 41.74 29.31 -7.39
N PHE A 13 40.50 28.95 -7.06
CA PHE A 13 40.21 27.88 -6.09
C PHE A 13 40.48 26.49 -6.64
N LEU A 14 40.26 26.26 -7.95
CA LEU A 14 40.63 24.97 -8.59
C LEU A 14 42.14 24.79 -8.79
N ALA A 15 42.91 25.89 -8.84
CA ALA A 15 44.37 25.80 -9.02
C ALA A 15 45.12 25.60 -7.69
N LEU A 16 44.49 25.83 -6.53
CA LEU A 16 45.11 25.60 -5.23
C LEU A 16 44.79 24.21 -4.61
N GLY A 17 43.95 23.41 -5.28
CA GLY A 17 43.61 22.04 -4.83
C GLY A 17 44.56 20.93 -5.33
N PHE A 18 45.59 21.25 -6.12
CA PHE A 18 46.51 20.24 -6.69
C PHE A 18 47.95 20.30 -6.18
N VAL A 19 48.19 20.97 -5.08
CA VAL A 19 49.55 20.95 -4.50
C VAL A 19 49.43 20.54 -3.03
N SER A 20 49.27 19.25 -2.78
CA SER A 20 49.77 18.54 -1.59
C SER A 20 49.33 17.09 -1.68
N CYS A 21 50.31 16.28 -2.04
CA CYS A 21 50.70 15.03 -1.42
C CYS A 21 51.65 14.32 -2.37
N SER A 22 52.89 14.71 -2.31
CA SER A 22 53.98 13.83 -2.65
C SER A 22 54.41 13.17 -1.34
N GLU A 23 53.86 12.06 -1.00
CA GLU A 23 54.53 11.02 -0.22
C GLU A 23 54.21 9.70 -0.87
N ASP A 24 55.29 9.03 -1.27
CA ASP A 24 55.33 7.72 -1.88
C ASP A 24 54.75 6.67 -0.96
N ASN A 25 53.44 6.47 -1.07
CA ASN A 25 52.73 5.28 -0.62
C ASN A 25 51.49 5.04 -1.50
N THR A 26 51.66 5.20 -2.80
CA THR A 26 50.73 4.63 -3.77
C THR A 26 51.06 3.14 -3.85
N GLY A 27 50.53 2.34 -2.92
CA GLY A 27 50.23 0.98 -3.24
C GLY A 27 49.41 1.04 -4.52
N SER A 28 49.92 0.49 -5.62
CA SER A 28 49.22 0.46 -6.88
C SER A 28 47.89 -0.29 -6.66
N ILE A 29 46.77 0.42 -6.66
CA ILE A 29 45.47 -0.22 -6.58
C ILE A 29 45.34 -1.11 -7.81
N ASP A 30 45.26 -2.42 -7.58
CA ASP A 30 45.06 -3.41 -8.65
C ASP A 30 43.56 -3.61 -8.89
N VAL A 31 43.02 -2.92 -9.88
CA VAL A 31 41.63 -3.05 -10.36
C VAL A 31 41.57 -3.75 -11.73
N SER A 32 42.64 -4.47 -12.13
CA SER A 32 42.69 -5.13 -13.43
C SER A 32 41.86 -6.42 -13.51
N GLY A 33 41.48 -6.97 -12.38
CA GLY A 33 40.67 -8.18 -12.26
C GLY A 33 39.17 -7.95 -12.48
N SER A 34 38.40 -9.02 -12.32
CA SER A 34 36.93 -8.96 -12.22
C SER A 34 36.45 -9.87 -11.09
N CYS A 35 35.27 -9.57 -10.53
CA CYS A 35 34.68 -10.28 -9.39
C CYS A 35 33.30 -10.81 -9.76
N LEU A 36 33.21 -11.62 -10.84
CA LEU A 36 31.93 -12.15 -11.33
C LEU A 36 31.74 -13.60 -10.87
N VAL A 37 30.50 -13.95 -10.60
CA VAL A 37 30.04 -15.35 -10.51
C VAL A 37 29.74 -15.80 -11.93
N GLU A 38 30.31 -16.94 -12.35
CA GLU A 38 30.08 -17.52 -13.67
C GLU A 38 29.25 -18.79 -13.61
N GLN A 39 29.27 -19.51 -12.49
CA GLN A 39 28.44 -20.68 -12.21
C GLN A 39 28.23 -20.83 -10.71
N PHE A 40 27.04 -21.30 -10.35
CA PHE A 40 26.71 -21.69 -8.98
C PHE A 40 25.73 -22.86 -9.01
N GLN A 41 25.94 -23.88 -8.19
CA GLN A 41 25.05 -25.04 -8.10
C GLN A 41 25.02 -25.59 -6.69
N LEU A 42 23.86 -26.01 -6.24
CA LEU A 42 23.64 -26.69 -4.97
C LEU A 42 23.21 -28.15 -5.18
N ASN A 43 23.69 -29.07 -4.32
CA ASN A 43 23.33 -30.48 -4.28
C ASN A 43 23.42 -31.22 -5.62
N GLY A 44 24.26 -30.74 -6.55
CA GLY A 44 24.46 -31.36 -7.87
C GLY A 44 23.26 -31.24 -8.84
N GLN A 45 22.21 -30.50 -8.46
CA GLN A 45 20.99 -30.42 -9.27
C GLN A 45 20.32 -29.03 -9.33
N TYR A 46 20.57 -28.18 -8.36
CA TYR A 46 19.92 -26.85 -8.30
C TYR A 46 20.87 -25.78 -8.85
N GLU A 47 20.67 -25.43 -10.11
CA GLU A 47 21.48 -24.39 -10.78
C GLU A 47 21.08 -22.99 -10.33
N GLY A 48 22.09 -22.12 -10.12
CA GLY A 48 21.92 -20.73 -9.80
C GLY A 48 21.75 -19.86 -11.04
N ILE A 49 20.70 -19.10 -11.12
CA ILE A 49 20.50 -18.02 -12.11
C ILE A 49 21.27 -16.79 -11.60
N ILE A 50 22.27 -16.36 -12.36
CA ILE A 50 23.16 -15.29 -11.98
C ILE A 50 22.70 -13.98 -12.62
N ASN A 51 22.37 -13.00 -11.80
CA ASN A 51 22.12 -11.63 -12.22
C ASN A 51 23.26 -10.74 -11.73
N THR A 52 24.18 -10.42 -12.64
CA THR A 52 25.38 -9.63 -12.33
C THR A 52 25.04 -8.18 -11.95
N GLU A 53 24.05 -7.58 -12.58
CA GLU A 53 23.64 -6.19 -12.31
C GLU A 53 23.07 -6.04 -10.89
N LYS A 54 22.21 -6.98 -10.49
CA LYS A 54 21.61 -7.03 -9.15
C LYS A 54 22.53 -7.69 -8.12
N ARG A 55 23.68 -8.25 -8.53
CA ARG A 55 24.59 -9.03 -7.69
C ARG A 55 23.86 -10.15 -6.95
N LEU A 56 23.02 -10.88 -7.67
CA LEU A 56 22.14 -11.90 -7.12
C LEU A 56 22.40 -13.25 -7.82
N VAL A 57 22.51 -14.30 -7.02
CA VAL A 57 22.45 -15.69 -7.46
C VAL A 57 21.14 -16.27 -6.94
N LYS A 58 20.16 -16.47 -7.81
CA LYS A 58 18.87 -17.04 -7.45
C LYS A 58 18.86 -18.54 -7.74
N VAL A 59 18.55 -19.35 -6.74
CA VAL A 59 18.42 -20.81 -6.88
C VAL A 59 16.98 -21.19 -6.59
N LYS A 60 16.34 -21.93 -7.49
CA LYS A 60 15.00 -22.48 -7.29
C LYS A 60 15.09 -23.92 -6.80
N VAL A 61 14.29 -24.25 -5.81
CA VAL A 61 14.12 -25.58 -5.24
C VAL A 61 12.65 -25.97 -5.25
N PRO A 62 12.31 -27.28 -5.22
CA PRO A 62 10.93 -27.72 -5.23
C PRO A 62 10.07 -27.05 -4.14
N GLU A 63 8.76 -26.91 -4.40
CA GLU A 63 7.80 -26.28 -3.48
C GLU A 63 7.89 -26.83 -2.05
N THR A 64 8.09 -28.14 -1.91
CA THR A 64 8.12 -28.83 -0.62
C THR A 64 9.51 -28.94 0.00
N PHE A 65 10.54 -28.36 -0.63
CA PHE A 65 11.92 -28.46 -0.12
C PHE A 65 12.09 -27.63 1.17
N ASP A 66 12.67 -28.26 2.19
CA ASP A 66 13.01 -27.56 3.44
C ASP A 66 14.36 -26.84 3.29
N ARG A 67 14.34 -25.53 3.15
CA ARG A 67 15.53 -24.66 3.02
C ARG A 67 16.40 -24.58 4.29
N LYS A 68 15.89 -25.09 5.42
CA LYS A 68 16.70 -25.27 6.65
C LYS A 68 17.60 -26.48 6.57
N SER A 69 17.33 -27.38 5.63
CA SER A 69 18.18 -28.53 5.37
C SER A 69 19.55 -28.09 4.89
N ASP A 70 20.54 -28.90 5.23
CA ASP A 70 21.91 -28.71 4.77
C ASP A 70 22.02 -28.91 3.26
N MET A 71 22.69 -27.98 2.57
CA MET A 71 22.90 -28.01 1.13
C MET A 71 24.39 -27.81 0.82
N GLU A 72 24.94 -28.69 -0.02
CA GLU A 72 26.31 -28.63 -0.47
C GLU A 72 26.46 -27.69 -1.70
N ILE A 73 27.47 -26.84 -1.72
CA ILE A 73 27.88 -26.13 -2.92
C ILE A 73 28.64 -27.11 -3.82
N THR A 74 28.00 -27.59 -4.88
CA THR A 74 28.59 -28.58 -5.79
C THR A 74 29.28 -27.97 -7.01
N ALA A 75 28.96 -26.72 -7.36
CA ALA A 75 29.70 -25.92 -8.32
C ALA A 75 29.73 -24.45 -7.90
N LEU A 76 30.91 -23.87 -7.97
CA LEU A 76 31.15 -22.42 -7.85
C LEU A 76 32.30 -22.07 -8.78
N ARG A 77 32.00 -21.35 -9.84
CA ARG A 77 33.01 -20.78 -10.72
C ARG A 77 32.90 -19.26 -10.69
N ILE A 78 34.03 -18.63 -10.42
CA ILE A 78 34.20 -17.19 -10.36
C ILE A 78 35.29 -16.75 -11.34
N SER A 79 35.37 -15.44 -11.55
CA SER A 79 36.36 -14.84 -12.45
C SER A 79 37.76 -15.36 -12.17
N LYS A 80 38.54 -15.54 -13.22
CA LYS A 80 39.94 -16.02 -13.12
C LYS A 80 40.78 -15.13 -12.21
N GLY A 81 41.42 -15.73 -11.23
CA GLY A 81 42.29 -15.04 -10.24
C GLY A 81 41.51 -14.50 -9.02
N ALA A 82 40.20 -14.52 -9.06
CA ALA A 82 39.40 -14.12 -7.90
C ALA A 82 39.38 -15.19 -6.80
N GLN A 83 39.17 -14.75 -5.57
CA GLN A 83 38.97 -15.58 -4.38
C GLN A 83 37.59 -15.29 -3.80
N SER A 84 37.00 -16.27 -3.10
CA SER A 84 35.72 -16.12 -2.44
C SER A 84 35.70 -16.70 -1.03
N ASN A 85 34.77 -16.23 -0.20
CA ASN A 85 34.56 -16.76 1.14
C ASN A 85 33.86 -18.13 1.17
N LEU A 86 33.25 -18.52 0.07
CA LEU A 86 32.59 -19.83 -0.11
C LEU A 86 33.33 -20.63 -1.20
N LYS A 87 33.28 -21.94 -1.13
CA LYS A 87 33.93 -22.87 -2.07
C LYS A 87 33.08 -24.11 -2.31
N VAL A 88 33.38 -24.86 -3.34
CA VAL A 88 32.85 -26.19 -3.60
C VAL A 88 33.14 -27.11 -2.41
N GLY A 89 32.11 -27.84 -1.95
CA GLY A 89 32.13 -28.70 -0.78
C GLY A 89 31.73 -28.00 0.52
N ASP A 90 31.46 -26.68 0.51
CA ASP A 90 30.88 -26.01 1.67
C ASP A 90 29.40 -26.39 1.84
N HIS A 91 29.00 -26.56 3.08
CA HIS A 91 27.65 -26.93 3.50
C HIS A 91 26.96 -25.76 4.20
N LEU A 92 25.76 -25.38 3.77
CA LEU A 92 25.02 -24.24 4.25
C LEU A 92 23.52 -24.55 4.30
N ASN A 93 22.78 -23.91 5.20
CA ASN A 93 21.33 -23.81 5.09
C ASN A 93 20.93 -22.46 4.47
N PHE A 94 19.73 -22.40 3.90
CA PHE A 94 19.20 -21.22 3.23
C PHE A 94 17.83 -20.83 3.79
N ASP A 95 17.67 -20.90 5.10
CA ASP A 95 16.50 -20.33 5.80
C ASP A 95 16.42 -18.80 5.57
N GLY A 96 17.59 -18.18 5.33
CA GLY A 96 17.76 -16.81 4.83
C GLY A 96 18.79 -16.75 3.73
N ASP A 97 18.88 -15.60 3.07
CA ASP A 97 19.86 -15.34 2.03
C ASP A 97 21.29 -15.39 2.58
N ARG A 98 22.27 -15.73 1.73
CA ARG A 98 23.68 -15.84 2.09
C ARG A 98 24.53 -14.91 1.24
N SER A 99 25.59 -14.35 1.84
CA SER A 99 26.54 -13.48 1.13
C SER A 99 27.70 -14.29 0.56
N LEU A 100 27.98 -14.07 -0.71
CA LEU A 100 29.17 -14.56 -1.41
C LEU A 100 30.07 -13.36 -1.69
N HIS A 101 31.18 -13.25 -0.94
CA HIS A 101 32.20 -12.21 -1.12
C HIS A 101 33.20 -12.67 -2.13
N ILE A 102 33.49 -11.89 -3.15
CA ILE A 102 34.48 -12.16 -4.18
C ILE A 102 35.50 -11.02 -4.18
N MET A 103 36.77 -11.38 -4.16
CA MET A 103 37.89 -10.43 -4.20
C MET A 103 38.85 -10.80 -5.35
N ASN A 104 39.37 -9.80 -6.07
CA ASN A 104 40.37 -9.97 -7.11
C ASN A 104 41.26 -8.73 -7.16
N GLY A 105 42.48 -8.84 -6.62
CA GLY A 105 43.29 -7.67 -6.30
C GLY A 105 42.63 -6.80 -5.25
N ASP A 106 42.48 -5.52 -5.54
CA ASP A 106 41.76 -4.55 -4.68
C ASP A 106 40.26 -4.42 -5.00
N LEU A 107 39.78 -5.20 -5.97
CA LEU A 107 38.33 -5.25 -6.27
C LEU A 107 37.64 -6.20 -5.30
N VAL A 108 36.49 -5.75 -4.77
CA VAL A 108 35.60 -6.56 -3.94
C VAL A 108 34.20 -6.45 -4.49
N MET A 109 33.49 -7.58 -4.57
CA MET A 109 32.08 -7.61 -4.96
C MET A 109 31.33 -8.64 -4.13
N ASP A 110 30.18 -8.20 -3.59
CA ASP A 110 29.30 -9.03 -2.80
C ASP A 110 28.10 -9.44 -3.64
N TYR A 111 27.87 -10.74 -3.74
CA TYR A 111 26.65 -11.31 -4.28
C TYR A 111 25.79 -11.85 -3.15
N GLN A 112 24.48 -11.73 -3.32
CA GLN A 112 23.51 -12.41 -2.48
C GLN A 112 23.12 -13.74 -3.13
N ILE A 113 23.18 -14.83 -2.36
CA ILE A 113 22.65 -16.13 -2.77
C ILE A 113 21.27 -16.28 -2.15
N ALA A 114 20.23 -16.28 -2.99
CA ALA A 114 18.85 -16.41 -2.59
C ALA A 114 18.26 -17.75 -3.06
N VAL A 115 17.99 -18.65 -2.14
CA VAL A 115 17.29 -19.91 -2.44
C VAL A 115 15.80 -19.71 -2.18
N ARG A 116 14.99 -20.00 -3.19
CA ARG A 116 13.52 -19.84 -3.13
C ARG A 116 12.84 -21.13 -3.56
N ASN A 117 11.76 -21.48 -2.86
CA ASN A 117 10.92 -22.59 -3.32
C ASN A 117 10.15 -22.19 -4.57
N ASP A 118 9.83 -23.17 -5.39
CA ASP A 118 8.85 -22.99 -6.46
C ASP A 118 7.51 -22.57 -5.83
N GLU A 119 6.86 -21.58 -6.42
CA GLU A 119 5.65 -21.01 -5.85
C GLU A 119 4.70 -20.57 -6.97
N ALA A 120 3.51 -21.15 -7.02
CA ALA A 120 2.50 -20.85 -8.01
C ALA A 120 1.28 -20.15 -7.36
N LEU A 121 1.48 -18.92 -6.83
CA LEU A 121 0.43 -18.17 -6.18
C LEU A 121 -0.11 -17.06 -7.09
N LEU A 122 -1.42 -16.85 -7.03
CA LEU A 122 -2.10 -15.71 -7.62
C LEU A 122 -1.98 -14.52 -6.65
N THR A 123 -1.38 -13.42 -7.08
CA THR A 123 -1.17 -12.23 -6.24
C THR A 123 -2.16 -11.10 -6.55
N LEU A 124 -2.66 -11.06 -7.79
CA LEU A 124 -3.67 -10.10 -8.22
C LEU A 124 -4.64 -10.76 -9.20
N PHE A 125 -5.92 -10.39 -9.09
CA PHE A 125 -6.95 -10.69 -10.07
C PHE A 125 -7.84 -9.46 -10.26
N ILE A 126 -8.05 -9.03 -11.49
CA ILE A 126 -8.95 -7.93 -11.87
C ILE A 126 -9.84 -8.42 -13.01
N LEU A 127 -11.14 -8.15 -12.94
CA LEU A 127 -12.13 -8.40 -13.97
C LEU A 127 -12.79 -7.09 -14.40
N GLU A 128 -12.54 -6.63 -15.64
CA GLU A 128 -13.07 -5.34 -16.17
C GLU A 128 -12.92 -4.20 -15.16
N GLY A 129 -11.72 -4.10 -14.54
CA GLY A 129 -11.41 -3.09 -13.53
C GLY A 129 -11.88 -3.42 -12.09
N VAL A 130 -12.65 -4.48 -11.89
CA VAL A 130 -13.10 -4.90 -10.55
C VAL A 130 -12.10 -5.89 -9.97
N LYS A 131 -11.47 -5.53 -8.85
CA LYS A 131 -10.51 -6.39 -8.15
C LYS A 131 -11.23 -7.54 -7.45
N GLY A 132 -10.72 -8.77 -7.64
CA GLY A 132 -11.17 -9.96 -6.95
C GLY A 132 -10.49 -10.15 -5.60
N ALA A 133 -11.23 -10.66 -4.62
CA ALA A 133 -10.72 -11.11 -3.33
C ALA A 133 -10.16 -12.53 -3.49
N ILE A 134 -8.86 -12.69 -3.23
CA ILE A 134 -8.15 -13.97 -3.38
C ILE A 134 -8.08 -14.67 -2.03
N ASN A 135 -8.59 -15.91 -1.98
CA ASN A 135 -8.37 -16.82 -0.85
C ASN A 135 -7.27 -17.81 -1.23
N GLN A 136 -6.11 -17.65 -0.62
CA GLN A 136 -4.94 -18.50 -0.89
C GLN A 136 -5.09 -19.92 -0.37
N GLN A 137 -5.85 -20.12 0.69
CA GLN A 137 -6.06 -21.44 1.30
C GLN A 137 -6.97 -22.31 0.42
N ASP A 138 -8.10 -21.76 -0.01
CA ASP A 138 -9.10 -22.48 -0.79
C ASP A 138 -8.84 -22.38 -2.30
N LYS A 139 -7.84 -21.61 -2.71
CA LYS A 139 -7.52 -21.33 -4.13
C LYS A 139 -8.75 -20.81 -4.89
N THR A 140 -9.43 -19.83 -4.28
CA THR A 140 -10.61 -19.20 -4.89
C THR A 140 -10.41 -17.70 -5.04
N VAL A 141 -11.10 -17.13 -6.01
CA VAL A 141 -11.22 -15.68 -6.21
C VAL A 141 -12.70 -15.33 -6.24
N THR A 142 -13.12 -14.38 -5.44
CA THR A 142 -14.49 -13.87 -5.46
C THR A 142 -14.49 -12.45 -6.03
N VAL A 143 -15.28 -12.20 -7.07
CA VAL A 143 -15.48 -10.89 -7.68
C VAL A 143 -16.93 -10.49 -7.52
N SER A 144 -17.19 -9.33 -6.88
CA SER A 144 -18.53 -8.76 -6.74
C SER A 144 -18.73 -7.67 -7.78
N VAL A 145 -19.59 -7.92 -8.73
CA VAL A 145 -19.90 -7.00 -9.85
C VAL A 145 -21.28 -6.43 -9.66
N MET A 146 -21.43 -5.11 -9.81
CA MET A 146 -22.74 -4.47 -9.78
C MET A 146 -23.59 -4.97 -10.95
N ALA A 147 -24.84 -5.41 -10.70
CA ALA A 147 -25.73 -5.92 -11.75
C ALA A 147 -26.01 -4.89 -12.85
N ASN A 148 -25.95 -3.60 -12.52
CA ASN A 148 -26.13 -2.49 -13.46
C ASN A 148 -24.82 -1.91 -14.04
N SER A 149 -23.66 -2.56 -13.80
CA SER A 149 -22.37 -2.09 -14.31
C SER A 149 -22.21 -2.10 -15.83
N GLY A 150 -23.07 -2.84 -16.54
CA GLY A 150 -22.94 -3.03 -17.98
C GLY A 150 -21.82 -3.98 -18.42
N ILE A 151 -21.12 -4.62 -17.48
CA ILE A 151 -20.07 -5.61 -17.79
C ILE A 151 -20.70 -6.87 -18.42
N ASP A 152 -20.22 -7.23 -19.60
CA ASP A 152 -20.61 -8.49 -20.26
C ASP A 152 -19.79 -9.67 -19.72
N LEU A 153 -20.34 -10.35 -18.72
CA LEU A 153 -19.68 -11.50 -18.08
C LEU A 153 -19.48 -12.69 -19.02
N THR A 154 -20.16 -12.73 -20.18
CA THR A 154 -19.94 -13.82 -21.17
C THR A 154 -18.64 -13.66 -21.94
N ASN A 155 -18.04 -12.46 -21.93
CA ASN A 155 -16.85 -12.10 -22.70
C ASN A 155 -16.00 -11.02 -22.02
N ALA A 156 -15.81 -11.14 -20.71
CA ALA A 156 -15.11 -10.14 -19.90
C ALA A 156 -13.59 -10.36 -19.93
N THR A 157 -12.84 -9.25 -19.94
CA THR A 157 -11.37 -9.26 -19.88
C THR A 157 -10.92 -9.38 -18.45
N PHE A 158 -9.91 -10.21 -18.18
CA PHE A 158 -9.30 -10.29 -16.87
C PHE A 158 -7.80 -10.03 -16.90
N GLU A 159 -7.27 -9.51 -15.80
CA GLU A 159 -5.86 -9.30 -15.56
C GLU A 159 -5.42 -10.08 -14.32
N VAL A 160 -4.25 -10.69 -14.37
CA VAL A 160 -3.66 -11.44 -13.26
C VAL A 160 -2.19 -11.10 -13.08
N GLU A 161 -1.77 -11.10 -11.82
CA GLU A 161 -0.36 -11.19 -11.44
C GLU A 161 -0.16 -12.44 -10.61
N CYS A 162 1.02 -13.02 -10.74
CA CYS A 162 1.40 -14.25 -10.06
C CYS A 162 2.68 -14.03 -9.24
N SER A 163 3.00 -14.98 -8.36
CA SER A 163 4.33 -15.05 -7.73
C SER A 163 5.43 -15.03 -8.80
N GLU A 164 6.62 -14.57 -8.40
CA GLU A 164 7.79 -14.45 -9.29
C GLU A 164 8.07 -15.80 -9.98
N ASP A 165 8.29 -15.76 -11.29
CA ASP A 165 8.52 -16.91 -12.19
C ASP A 165 7.28 -17.78 -12.47
N ALA A 166 6.15 -17.61 -11.78
CA ALA A 166 4.94 -18.36 -12.08
C ALA A 166 4.27 -17.85 -13.38
N THR A 167 3.70 -18.79 -14.10
CA THR A 167 2.89 -18.52 -15.31
C THR A 167 1.43 -18.84 -15.05
N CYS A 168 0.52 -18.10 -15.69
CA CYS A 168 -0.92 -18.31 -15.59
C CYS A 168 -1.53 -18.75 -16.94
N SER A 169 -2.44 -19.67 -16.89
CA SER A 169 -3.23 -20.10 -18.05
C SER A 169 -4.72 -20.16 -17.67
N PRO A 170 -5.61 -19.49 -18.42
CA PRO A 170 -5.31 -18.58 -19.54
C PRO A 170 -4.49 -17.36 -19.13
N ALA A 171 -3.78 -16.75 -20.09
CA ALA A 171 -2.89 -15.62 -19.83
C ALA A 171 -3.66 -14.35 -19.43
N SER A 172 -3.00 -13.48 -18.65
CA SER A 172 -3.49 -12.11 -18.33
C SER A 172 -3.86 -11.35 -19.61
N GLY A 173 -4.92 -10.53 -19.55
CA GLY A 173 -5.43 -9.75 -20.69
C GLY A 173 -6.29 -10.56 -21.68
N THR A 174 -6.55 -11.84 -21.43
CA THR A 174 -7.48 -12.62 -22.25
C THR A 174 -8.92 -12.42 -21.79
N LYS A 175 -9.87 -12.80 -22.65
CA LYS A 175 -11.30 -12.78 -22.36
C LYS A 175 -11.79 -14.15 -21.92
N GLY A 176 -12.74 -14.16 -20.99
CA GLY A 176 -13.35 -15.36 -20.46
C GLY A 176 -14.85 -15.21 -20.27
N ASN A 177 -15.52 -16.36 -20.11
CA ASN A 177 -16.92 -16.40 -19.67
C ASN A 177 -16.96 -16.62 -18.15
N PHE A 178 -17.47 -15.64 -17.43
CA PHE A 178 -17.56 -15.62 -15.98
C PHE A 178 -19.00 -15.75 -15.45
N THR A 179 -19.93 -16.18 -16.29
CA THR A 179 -21.30 -16.53 -15.85
C THR A 179 -21.31 -17.85 -15.07
N GLU A 180 -20.26 -18.64 -15.21
CA GLU A 180 -19.99 -19.87 -14.48
C GLU A 180 -18.59 -19.77 -13.83
N PRO A 181 -18.26 -20.64 -12.84
CA PRO A 181 -16.94 -20.63 -12.22
C PRO A 181 -15.81 -20.78 -13.26
N PHE A 182 -14.90 -19.84 -13.29
CA PHE A 182 -13.80 -19.79 -14.25
C PHE A 182 -12.49 -20.26 -13.62
N GLN A 183 -11.72 -21.08 -14.30
CA GLN A 183 -10.49 -21.65 -13.75
C GLN A 183 -9.23 -21.00 -14.33
N LEU A 184 -8.27 -20.74 -13.44
CA LEU A 184 -6.92 -20.29 -13.73
C LEU A 184 -5.94 -21.34 -13.21
N THR A 185 -5.06 -21.82 -14.09
CA THR A 185 -3.98 -22.73 -13.69
C THR A 185 -2.68 -21.96 -13.64
N LEU A 186 -2.03 -21.95 -12.48
CA LEU A 186 -0.74 -21.35 -12.27
C LEU A 186 0.33 -22.42 -12.14
N ASN A 187 1.49 -22.22 -12.80
CA ASN A 187 2.60 -23.16 -12.79
C ASN A 187 3.93 -22.42 -12.53
N ASP A 188 4.76 -22.99 -11.66
CA ASP A 188 6.16 -22.62 -11.45
C ASP A 188 6.96 -23.92 -11.17
N ASN A 189 7.60 -24.48 -12.20
CA ASN A 189 8.36 -25.74 -12.16
C ASN A 189 7.59 -26.89 -11.49
N THR A 190 7.83 -27.15 -10.20
CA THR A 190 7.20 -28.24 -9.44
C THR A 190 5.90 -27.82 -8.76
N ALA A 191 5.62 -26.52 -8.64
CA ALA A 191 4.40 -26.01 -8.04
C ALA A 191 3.31 -25.82 -9.09
N THR A 192 2.12 -26.32 -8.80
CA THR A 192 0.92 -26.10 -9.64
C THR A 192 -0.29 -25.86 -8.75
N ASN A 193 -0.99 -24.74 -9.00
CA ASN A 193 -2.24 -24.41 -8.31
C ASN A 193 -3.33 -24.07 -9.33
N VAL A 194 -4.55 -24.50 -9.02
CA VAL A 194 -5.75 -24.14 -9.79
C VAL A 194 -6.62 -23.23 -8.92
N TYR A 195 -6.83 -22.01 -9.38
CA TYR A 195 -7.76 -21.07 -8.74
C TYR A 195 -9.09 -21.09 -9.46
N THR A 196 -10.18 -21.08 -8.70
CA THR A 196 -11.53 -20.95 -9.24
C THR A 196 -12.06 -19.55 -8.97
N VAL A 197 -12.41 -18.84 -10.03
CA VAL A 197 -12.98 -17.49 -9.97
C VAL A 197 -14.49 -17.58 -9.94
N TYR A 198 -15.10 -17.00 -8.92
CA TYR A 198 -16.54 -16.85 -8.77
C TYR A 198 -16.93 -15.38 -8.94
N VAL A 199 -17.85 -15.09 -9.85
CA VAL A 199 -18.41 -13.77 -10.02
C VAL A 199 -19.84 -13.74 -9.45
N THR A 200 -20.09 -12.78 -8.58
CA THR A 200 -21.41 -12.56 -7.99
C THR A 200 -21.94 -11.21 -8.44
N LEU A 201 -23.13 -11.20 -9.05
CA LEU A 201 -23.83 -9.96 -9.30
C LEU A 201 -24.50 -9.49 -8.00
N ILE A 202 -24.23 -8.24 -7.63
CA ILE A 202 -24.77 -7.63 -6.41
C ILE A 202 -25.65 -6.44 -6.75
N ASP A 203 -26.89 -6.48 -6.29
CA ASP A 203 -27.84 -5.35 -6.35
C ASP A 203 -27.78 -4.52 -5.06
N GLU A 204 -27.38 -5.15 -3.97
CA GLU A 204 -27.39 -4.59 -2.62
C GLU A 204 -26.03 -4.84 -1.95
N PRO A 205 -25.06 -3.90 -2.07
CA PRO A 205 -23.75 -4.07 -1.50
C PRO A 205 -23.78 -4.06 0.04
N VAL A 206 -22.86 -4.80 0.67
CA VAL A 206 -22.62 -4.78 2.12
C VAL A 206 -21.74 -3.60 2.53
N ALA A 207 -20.83 -3.22 1.67
CA ALA A 207 -20.01 -2.02 1.80
C ALA A 207 -19.92 -1.32 0.45
N LEU A 208 -19.83 -0.01 0.45
CA LEU A 208 -19.82 0.79 -0.75
C LEU A 208 -18.70 1.82 -0.70
N PHE A 209 -17.80 1.79 -1.68
CA PHE A 209 -16.95 2.95 -1.95
C PHE A 209 -17.73 3.93 -2.81
N VAL A 210 -17.74 5.21 -2.43
CA VAL A 210 -18.40 6.26 -3.19
C VAL A 210 -17.41 7.29 -3.68
N GLY A 211 -17.60 7.77 -4.91
CA GLY A 211 -16.71 8.75 -5.54
C GLY A 211 -17.41 9.60 -6.59
N GLU A 212 -16.67 10.60 -7.11
CA GLU A 212 -17.21 11.55 -8.11
C GLU A 212 -17.25 10.95 -9.53
N ALA A 213 -16.39 10.00 -9.84
CA ALA A 213 -16.28 9.42 -11.18
C ALA A 213 -17.41 8.39 -11.44
N GLU A 214 -17.72 8.17 -12.72
CA GLU A 214 -18.74 7.18 -13.13
C GLU A 214 -18.32 5.74 -12.80
N ASN A 215 -17.03 5.46 -12.76
CA ASN A 215 -16.49 4.13 -12.40
C ASN A 215 -15.09 4.26 -11.76
N ILE A 216 -14.61 3.15 -11.19
CA ILE A 216 -13.32 3.08 -10.47
C ILE A 216 -12.14 3.53 -11.34
N GLU A 217 -12.12 3.18 -12.63
CA GLU A 217 -10.97 3.46 -13.49
C GLU A 217 -10.78 4.94 -13.81
N LEU A 218 -11.83 5.73 -13.67
CA LEU A 218 -11.82 7.18 -13.87
C LEU A 218 -11.48 7.97 -12.61
N LEU A 219 -11.35 7.31 -11.46
CA LEU A 219 -10.86 7.94 -10.23
C LEU A 219 -9.36 8.29 -10.37
N ASN A 220 -8.89 9.28 -9.59
CA ASN A 220 -7.45 9.47 -9.44
C ASN A 220 -6.81 8.23 -8.80
N ASP A 221 -5.50 8.09 -8.90
CA ASP A 221 -4.80 6.86 -8.52
C ASP A 221 -4.94 6.52 -7.03
N GLU A 222 -4.99 7.52 -6.16
CA GLU A 222 -5.17 7.35 -4.72
C GLU A 222 -6.59 6.83 -4.39
N GLU A 223 -7.62 7.49 -4.88
CA GLU A 223 -9.02 7.09 -4.68
C GLU A 223 -9.30 5.73 -5.34
N LYS A 224 -8.70 5.49 -6.52
CA LYS A 224 -8.76 4.21 -7.22
C LYS A 224 -8.17 3.07 -6.40
N ALA A 225 -6.98 3.30 -5.79
CA ALA A 225 -6.34 2.30 -4.94
C ALA A 225 -7.20 1.97 -3.72
N ALA A 226 -7.77 2.98 -3.06
CA ALA A 226 -8.69 2.80 -1.94
C ALA A 226 -9.96 2.02 -2.33
N ALA A 227 -10.57 2.37 -3.47
CA ALA A 227 -11.77 1.70 -3.98
C ALA A 227 -11.48 0.23 -4.35
N LYS A 228 -10.38 -0.03 -5.05
CA LYS A 228 -9.93 -1.39 -5.40
C LYS A 228 -9.62 -2.21 -4.16
N TRP A 229 -9.04 -1.58 -3.14
CA TRP A 229 -8.82 -2.27 -1.88
C TRP A 229 -10.14 -2.70 -1.24
N LEU A 230 -11.13 -1.80 -1.11
CA LEU A 230 -12.42 -2.13 -0.50
C LEU A 230 -13.11 -3.28 -1.25
N THR A 231 -13.25 -3.14 -2.58
CA THR A 231 -13.95 -4.15 -3.41
C THR A 231 -13.21 -5.48 -3.48
N GLY A 232 -11.90 -5.48 -3.28
CA GLY A 232 -11.08 -6.69 -3.29
C GLY A 232 -10.92 -7.38 -1.93
N ASN A 233 -11.30 -6.75 -0.82
CA ASN A 233 -11.08 -7.30 0.53
C ASN A 233 -12.37 -7.49 1.34
N ILE A 234 -13.48 -6.87 0.95
CA ILE A 234 -14.77 -7.04 1.61
C ILE A 234 -15.74 -7.70 0.63
N THR A 235 -16.20 -8.89 0.98
CA THR A 235 -17.15 -9.66 0.16
C THR A 235 -18.43 -8.85 -0.05
N SER A 236 -18.94 -8.81 -1.28
CA SER A 236 -20.08 -8.02 -1.69
C SER A 236 -19.92 -6.50 -1.46
N ALA A 237 -18.68 -6.01 -1.45
CA ALA A 237 -18.44 -4.58 -1.58
C ALA A 237 -18.50 -4.16 -3.05
N ALA A 238 -18.88 -2.90 -3.27
CA ALA A 238 -18.96 -2.33 -4.61
C ALA A 238 -18.51 -0.87 -4.64
N TYR A 239 -18.34 -0.35 -5.85
CA TYR A 239 -18.20 1.07 -6.14
C TYR A 239 -19.55 1.62 -6.64
N ALA A 240 -19.86 2.86 -6.27
CA ALA A 240 -20.91 3.64 -6.93
C ALA A 240 -20.48 5.11 -7.06
N SER A 241 -20.90 5.75 -8.13
CA SER A 241 -20.78 7.19 -8.23
C SER A 241 -21.76 7.88 -7.28
N TRP A 242 -21.45 9.10 -6.89
CA TRP A 242 -22.42 9.93 -6.15
C TRP A 242 -23.73 10.14 -6.92
N SER A 243 -23.65 10.16 -8.26
CA SER A 243 -24.84 10.23 -9.13
C SER A 243 -25.74 9.00 -8.98
N ASP A 244 -25.17 7.79 -8.93
CA ASP A 244 -25.93 6.55 -8.73
C ASP A 244 -26.55 6.50 -7.34
N VAL A 245 -25.82 6.96 -6.35
CA VAL A 245 -26.34 7.08 -4.99
C VAL A 245 -27.50 8.07 -4.95
N ALA A 246 -27.35 9.27 -5.51
CA ALA A 246 -28.36 10.32 -5.49
C ALA A 246 -29.64 9.92 -6.22
N SER A 247 -29.50 9.28 -7.39
CA SER A 247 -30.65 8.84 -8.22
C SER A 247 -31.38 7.61 -7.70
N GLY A 248 -30.77 6.88 -6.73
CA GLY A 248 -31.35 5.64 -6.23
C GLY A 248 -31.08 4.42 -7.11
N ASN A 249 -30.14 4.52 -8.06
CA ASN A 249 -29.77 3.40 -8.92
C ASN A 249 -29.11 2.26 -8.14
N ILE A 250 -28.63 2.55 -6.93
CA ILE A 250 -28.07 1.55 -6.04
C ILE A 250 -28.90 1.42 -4.77
N SER A 251 -29.21 0.19 -4.37
CA SER A 251 -29.86 -0.10 -3.09
C SER A 251 -28.85 -0.03 -1.94
N LEU A 252 -29.25 0.59 -0.84
CA LEU A 252 -28.49 0.65 0.41
C LEU A 252 -29.08 -0.24 1.52
N ASN A 253 -30.10 -1.05 1.23
CA ASN A 253 -30.82 -1.80 2.26
C ASN A 253 -29.95 -2.81 3.03
N LYS A 254 -28.96 -3.41 2.36
CA LYS A 254 -28.00 -4.33 2.98
C LYS A 254 -26.67 -3.67 3.27
N CYS A 255 -26.46 -2.44 2.81
CA CYS A 255 -25.24 -1.71 3.03
C CYS A 255 -25.09 -1.40 4.53
N LYS A 256 -23.91 -1.66 5.06
CA LYS A 256 -23.57 -1.40 6.46
C LYS A 256 -22.55 -0.28 6.59
N LEU A 257 -21.72 -0.09 5.55
CA LEU A 257 -20.62 0.86 5.59
C LEU A 257 -20.45 1.56 4.25
N ILE A 258 -20.32 2.89 4.31
CA ILE A 258 -19.88 3.74 3.20
C ILE A 258 -18.43 4.14 3.47
N PHE A 259 -17.54 3.89 2.50
CA PHE A 259 -16.20 4.42 2.48
C PHE A 259 -16.11 5.55 1.45
N TYR A 260 -15.85 6.76 1.94
CA TYR A 260 -15.58 7.92 1.11
C TYR A 260 -14.19 8.43 1.39
N HIS A 261 -13.31 8.36 0.39
CA HIS A 261 -11.94 8.84 0.44
C HIS A 261 -11.76 9.90 -0.63
N ARG A 262 -11.40 11.12 -0.23
CA ARG A 262 -11.25 12.24 -1.13
C ARG A 262 -9.85 12.80 -1.03
N HIS A 263 -9.04 12.48 -2.04
CA HIS A 263 -7.62 12.75 -2.01
C HIS A 263 -7.30 14.23 -2.17
N CYS A 264 -7.80 14.85 -3.22
CA CYS A 264 -7.61 16.26 -3.58
C CYS A 264 -8.91 16.83 -4.14
N PRO A 265 -9.14 18.14 -4.03
CA PRO A 265 -8.30 19.14 -3.37
C PRO A 265 -8.45 19.15 -1.86
N SER A 266 -7.57 19.85 -1.14
CA SER A 266 -7.83 20.21 0.26
C SER A 266 -8.73 21.42 0.32
N PHE A 267 -9.69 21.38 1.24
CA PHE A 267 -10.66 22.45 1.43
C PHE A 267 -10.32 23.21 2.70
N GLY A 268 -10.22 24.53 2.62
CA GLY A 268 -9.85 25.37 3.76
C GLY A 268 -10.89 25.36 4.90
N ASN A 269 -12.13 24.95 4.60
CA ASN A 269 -13.23 24.82 5.56
C ASN A 269 -14.37 23.98 4.95
N TYR A 270 -15.42 23.75 5.75
CA TYR A 270 -16.58 23.00 5.33
C TYR A 270 -17.31 23.61 4.13
N ASN A 271 -17.43 24.94 4.05
CA ASN A 271 -18.12 25.58 2.92
C ASN A 271 -17.40 25.32 1.60
N GLY A 272 -16.07 25.43 1.59
CA GLY A 272 -15.27 25.09 0.41
C GLY A 272 -15.45 23.64 -0.03
N PHE A 273 -15.54 22.71 0.92
CA PHE A 273 -15.86 21.31 0.65
C PHE A 273 -17.26 21.18 0.02
N ALA A 274 -18.28 21.78 0.64
CA ALA A 274 -19.67 21.67 0.18
C ALA A 274 -19.89 22.30 -1.21
N GLU A 275 -19.19 23.38 -1.52
CA GLU A 275 -19.24 24.02 -2.84
C GLU A 275 -18.55 23.20 -3.94
N ALA A 276 -17.46 22.50 -3.61
CA ALA A 276 -16.69 21.73 -4.58
C ALA A 276 -17.25 20.31 -4.80
N GLU A 277 -17.68 19.63 -3.73
CA GLU A 277 -18.13 18.22 -3.77
C GLU A 277 -19.64 18.13 -4.02
N THR A 278 -20.07 18.65 -5.16
CA THR A 278 -21.50 18.77 -5.52
C THR A 278 -22.20 17.43 -5.65
N GLY A 279 -21.51 16.37 -6.09
CA GLY A 279 -22.03 15.01 -6.17
C GLY A 279 -22.38 14.47 -4.78
N ALA A 280 -21.42 14.55 -3.85
CA ALA A 280 -21.61 14.13 -2.47
C ALA A 280 -22.74 14.91 -1.79
N MET A 281 -22.83 16.22 -2.03
CA MET A 281 -23.89 17.06 -1.46
C MET A 281 -25.28 16.78 -2.08
N THR A 282 -25.33 16.40 -3.34
CA THR A 282 -26.59 15.99 -3.99
C THR A 282 -27.13 14.70 -3.38
N ALA A 283 -26.25 13.76 -3.03
CA ALA A 283 -26.61 12.49 -2.39
C ALA A 283 -26.87 12.61 -0.86
N LEU A 284 -26.62 13.78 -0.26
CA LEU A 284 -26.59 13.98 1.19
C LEU A 284 -27.86 13.54 1.90
N ALA A 285 -29.04 13.83 1.36
CA ALA A 285 -30.29 13.46 1.99
C ALA A 285 -30.40 11.95 2.17
N ARG A 286 -30.01 11.19 1.15
CA ARG A 286 -30.01 9.73 1.17
C ARG A 286 -28.94 9.16 2.09
N MET A 287 -27.77 9.81 2.15
CA MET A 287 -26.71 9.42 3.07
C MET A 287 -27.08 9.70 4.53
N LYS A 288 -27.79 10.79 4.82
CA LYS A 288 -28.36 11.04 6.16
C LYS A 288 -29.38 9.98 6.56
N GLU A 289 -30.27 9.60 5.67
CA GLU A 289 -31.20 8.50 5.91
C GLU A 289 -30.48 7.18 6.19
N PHE A 290 -29.48 6.85 5.37
CA PHE A 290 -28.63 5.67 5.59
C PHE A 290 -27.99 5.69 6.98
N TRP A 291 -27.36 6.81 7.38
CA TRP A 291 -26.73 6.97 8.68
C TRP A 291 -27.75 6.90 9.84
N GLN A 292 -28.88 7.56 9.70
CA GLN A 292 -29.97 7.52 10.70
C GLN A 292 -30.53 6.11 10.90
N ASN A 293 -30.47 5.26 9.90
CA ASN A 293 -30.85 3.86 9.97
C ASN A 293 -29.72 2.92 10.46
N GLY A 294 -28.64 3.48 11.02
CA GLY A 294 -27.54 2.71 11.61
C GLY A 294 -26.41 2.37 10.64
N GLY A 295 -26.41 2.94 9.45
CA GLY A 295 -25.29 2.85 8.51
C GLY A 295 -24.05 3.57 9.02
N ALA A 296 -22.87 3.04 8.75
CA ALA A 296 -21.59 3.56 9.19
C ALA A 296 -20.80 4.23 8.07
N PHE A 297 -19.86 5.09 8.44
CA PHE A 297 -18.95 5.72 7.49
C PHE A 297 -17.49 5.55 7.89
N VAL A 298 -16.63 5.39 6.88
CA VAL A 298 -15.20 5.68 6.97
C VAL A 298 -14.92 6.81 6.00
N LEU A 299 -14.31 7.88 6.50
CA LEU A 299 -14.02 9.11 5.76
C LEU A 299 -12.51 9.34 5.74
N GLY A 300 -11.94 9.45 4.55
CA GLY A 300 -10.50 9.64 4.37
C GLY A 300 -10.14 10.99 3.79
N ARG A 301 -9.08 11.60 4.30
CA ARG A 301 -8.50 12.84 3.81
C ARG A 301 -9.53 13.99 3.84
N SER A 302 -9.72 14.70 2.73
CA SER A 302 -10.67 15.81 2.66
C SER A 302 -12.13 15.38 2.84
N ALA A 303 -12.46 14.11 2.61
CA ALA A 303 -13.81 13.59 2.86
C ALA A 303 -14.24 13.64 4.33
N VAL A 304 -13.33 13.83 5.28
CA VAL A 304 -13.68 14.01 6.71
C VAL A 304 -14.64 15.17 6.94
N ASN A 305 -14.66 16.16 6.05
CA ASN A 305 -15.63 17.26 6.09
C ASN A 305 -17.07 16.78 5.85
N TYR A 306 -17.28 15.62 5.24
CA TYR A 306 -18.61 15.05 5.05
C TYR A 306 -19.30 14.69 6.36
N ALA A 307 -18.53 14.46 7.44
CA ALA A 307 -19.07 14.25 8.78
C ALA A 307 -19.88 15.47 9.29
N ILE A 308 -19.48 16.68 8.90
CA ILE A 308 -20.23 17.92 9.19
C ILE A 308 -21.53 17.92 8.38
N ALA A 309 -21.46 17.61 7.09
CA ALA A 309 -22.66 17.54 6.23
C ALA A 309 -23.67 16.54 6.75
N LEU A 310 -23.24 15.37 7.22
CA LEU A 310 -24.11 14.37 7.85
C LEU A 310 -24.77 14.88 9.14
N GLY A 311 -24.14 15.86 9.81
CA GLY A 311 -24.56 16.33 11.14
C GLY A 311 -23.96 15.49 12.28
N ALA A 312 -22.93 14.69 12.00
CA ALA A 312 -22.22 13.89 13.00
C ALA A 312 -21.33 14.74 13.90
N MET A 313 -21.01 15.97 13.49
CA MET A 313 -20.27 16.97 14.27
C MET A 313 -20.77 18.39 13.93
N PRO A 314 -20.53 19.38 14.83
CA PRO A 314 -20.94 20.77 14.61
C PRO A 314 -20.30 21.37 13.34
N GLU A 315 -21.03 22.27 12.68
CA GLU A 315 -20.58 22.93 11.45
C GLU A 315 -19.30 23.77 11.64
N ASP A 316 -19.14 24.36 12.81
CA ASP A 316 -17.96 25.16 13.18
C ASP A 316 -16.81 24.33 13.77
N ALA A 317 -16.92 22.99 13.74
CA ALA A 317 -15.89 22.06 14.20
C ALA A 317 -15.10 21.43 13.03
N TYR A 318 -14.74 22.23 12.03
CA TYR A 318 -13.91 21.77 10.92
C TYR A 318 -12.42 21.72 11.28
N PRO A 319 -11.60 20.91 10.56
CA PRO A 319 -10.17 20.83 10.75
C PRO A 319 -9.49 22.20 10.62
N ASN A 320 -8.59 22.55 11.56
CA ASN A 320 -7.82 23.80 11.55
C ASN A 320 -6.41 23.63 10.95
N ASN A 321 -6.00 22.40 10.69
CA ASN A 321 -4.73 22.06 10.04
C ASN A 321 -5.03 21.39 8.70
N VAL A 322 -5.13 22.21 7.66
CA VAL A 322 -5.45 21.78 6.31
C VAL A 322 -4.35 22.23 5.37
N TRP A 323 -3.68 21.31 4.71
CA TRP A 323 -2.56 21.57 3.83
C TRP A 323 -2.46 20.53 2.70
N GLY A 324 -1.54 20.76 1.76
CA GLY A 324 -1.39 19.90 0.60
C GLY A 324 -2.52 20.10 -0.39
N GLY A 325 -2.74 21.29 -0.88
CA GLY A 325 -3.86 21.61 -1.74
C GLY A 325 -3.57 21.59 -3.22
N GLY A 326 -4.64 21.72 -4.01
CA GLY A 326 -4.56 22.08 -5.41
C GLY A 326 -4.18 20.95 -6.38
N GLY A 327 -4.41 19.70 -6.00
CA GLY A 327 -4.04 18.56 -6.86
C GLY A 327 -2.54 18.38 -7.01
N GLY A 328 -1.78 19.07 -6.16
CA GLY A 328 -0.34 18.86 -6.08
C GLY A 328 -0.07 17.55 -5.38
N GLU A 329 0.40 16.59 -6.13
CA GLU A 329 1.17 15.48 -5.59
C GLU A 329 2.43 16.09 -4.96
N GLY A 330 2.32 16.53 -3.71
CA GLY A 330 3.47 16.80 -2.90
C GLY A 330 4.03 15.45 -2.51
N SER A 331 5.10 15.03 -3.11
CA SER A 331 5.74 13.79 -2.76
C SER A 331 6.81 14.05 -1.73
N ASP A 332 6.54 13.72 -0.48
CA ASP A 332 7.59 13.59 0.53
C ASP A 332 8.02 12.13 0.59
N LEU A 333 9.28 11.87 0.29
CA LEU A 333 9.87 10.56 0.55
C LEU A 333 9.96 10.37 2.07
N MET A 334 9.56 9.20 2.54
CA MET A 334 9.85 8.77 3.89
C MET A 334 11.38 8.74 4.09
N GLY A 335 11.83 9.13 5.27
CA GLY A 335 13.23 9.03 5.66
C GLY A 335 13.69 7.59 5.88
N ASP A 336 14.73 7.42 6.68
CA ASP A 336 15.28 6.10 7.01
C ASP A 336 14.29 5.24 7.82
N ASP A 337 13.42 5.88 8.61
CA ASP A 337 12.38 5.24 9.41
C ASP A 337 10.98 5.54 8.83
N PRO A 338 10.02 4.59 8.91
CA PRO A 338 8.64 4.82 8.49
C PRO A 338 7.98 5.94 9.30
N TRP A 339 7.10 6.71 8.66
CA TRP A 339 6.29 7.68 9.39
C TRP A 339 5.22 6.99 10.21
N HIS A 340 4.93 7.59 11.36
CA HIS A 340 3.95 7.07 12.30
C HIS A 340 3.21 8.22 12.99
N PHE A 341 2.12 7.86 13.61
CA PHE A 341 1.43 8.68 14.59
C PHE A 341 1.23 7.85 15.86
N TYR A 342 0.78 8.47 16.93
CA TYR A 342 0.56 7.80 18.20
C TYR A 342 -0.92 7.58 18.43
N ALA A 343 -1.32 6.33 18.72
CA ALA A 343 -2.65 6.05 19.22
C ALA A 343 -2.84 6.67 20.61
N TYR A 344 -3.95 7.36 20.80
CA TYR A 344 -4.33 7.91 22.11
C TYR A 344 -4.87 6.83 23.06
N ASP A 345 -5.43 5.77 22.49
CA ASP A 345 -5.78 4.54 23.19
C ASP A 345 -5.43 3.35 22.28
N ILE A 346 -4.28 2.72 22.53
CA ILE A 346 -3.82 1.56 21.74
C ILE A 346 -4.71 0.32 21.93
N THR A 347 -5.55 0.30 22.96
CA THR A 347 -6.49 -0.81 23.17
C THR A 347 -7.74 -0.72 22.30
N HIS A 348 -7.91 0.40 21.58
CA HIS A 348 -9.04 0.55 20.66
C HIS A 348 -9.01 -0.53 19.58
N PRO A 349 -10.14 -1.20 19.26
CA PRO A 349 -10.19 -2.30 18.28
C PRO A 349 -9.55 -1.98 16.93
N LEU A 350 -9.55 -0.71 16.53
CA LEU A 350 -8.98 -0.24 15.26
C LEU A 350 -7.50 -0.61 15.10
N TRP A 351 -6.75 -0.67 16.22
CA TRP A 351 -5.32 -0.92 16.22
C TRP A 351 -4.91 -2.38 16.42
N ASN A 352 -5.88 -3.28 16.48
CA ASN A 352 -5.61 -4.69 16.74
C ASN A 352 -4.84 -5.36 15.61
N GLY A 353 -3.73 -6.04 15.96
CA GLY A 353 -2.96 -6.89 15.07
C GLY A 353 -2.15 -6.15 14.00
N LEU A 354 -1.77 -4.90 14.27
CA LEU A 354 -0.88 -4.14 13.39
C LEU A 354 0.57 -4.61 13.52
N LYS A 355 1.30 -4.52 12.43
CA LYS A 355 2.75 -4.68 12.40
C LYS A 355 3.40 -3.46 13.05
N THR A 356 4.45 -3.69 13.86
CA THR A 356 5.19 -2.64 14.57
C THR A 356 6.63 -2.55 14.10
N TYR A 357 7.20 -1.35 14.17
CA TYR A 357 8.61 -1.11 13.87
C TYR A 357 9.47 -1.50 15.08
N PRO A 358 10.59 -2.23 14.90
CA PRO A 358 11.45 -2.64 16.00
C PRO A 358 11.97 -1.44 16.83
N GLY A 359 11.70 -1.46 18.13
CA GLY A 359 12.09 -0.37 19.05
C GLY A 359 11.16 0.83 19.09
N ALA A 360 10.05 0.79 18.35
CA ALA A 360 9.01 1.82 18.42
C ALA A 360 8.31 1.83 19.80
N PRO A 361 7.77 2.98 20.24
CA PRO A 361 6.83 3.04 21.35
C PRO A 361 5.62 2.13 21.12
N ASP A 362 5.09 1.54 22.19
CA ASP A 362 3.98 0.58 22.13
C ASP A 362 2.70 1.14 21.47
N ASN A 363 2.51 2.46 21.51
CA ASN A 363 1.37 3.16 20.93
C ASN A 363 1.64 3.79 19.56
N ALA A 364 2.81 3.54 18.95
CA ALA A 364 3.10 4.04 17.61
C ALA A 364 2.38 3.21 16.56
N VAL A 365 1.69 3.87 15.64
CA VAL A 365 0.95 3.27 14.52
C VAL A 365 1.62 3.66 13.22
N TYR A 366 2.11 2.66 12.51
CA TYR A 366 2.74 2.79 11.21
C TYR A 366 1.75 2.41 10.11
N THR A 367 1.62 3.24 9.09
CA THR A 367 0.71 3.00 7.96
C THR A 367 1.41 3.03 6.61
N LEU A 368 2.65 3.53 6.57
CA LEU A 368 3.44 3.63 5.34
C LEU A 368 4.81 2.99 5.55
N ASP A 369 5.39 2.51 4.46
CA ASP A 369 6.76 2.03 4.41
C ASP A 369 7.75 3.19 4.30
N LYS A 370 8.99 2.98 4.69
CA LYS A 370 10.02 4.04 4.68
C LYS A 370 10.30 4.61 3.29
N ASP A 371 10.11 3.82 2.23
CA ASP A 371 10.32 4.23 0.84
C ASP A 371 9.03 4.71 0.16
N TYR A 372 7.95 4.81 0.92
CA TYR A 372 6.66 5.23 0.38
C TYR A 372 6.64 6.74 0.12
N THR A 373 6.12 7.13 -1.03
CA THR A 373 5.92 8.54 -1.38
C THR A 373 4.50 8.93 -1.07
N ILE A 374 4.30 9.90 -0.18
CA ILE A 374 2.97 10.39 0.19
C ILE A 374 2.58 11.62 -0.60
N CYS A 375 1.27 11.80 -0.73
CA CYS A 375 0.69 13.09 -1.07
C CYS A 375 0.32 13.85 0.20
N ASN A 376 0.74 15.10 0.26
CA ASN A 376 0.62 15.94 1.45
C ASN A 376 -0.78 16.44 1.79
N THR A 377 -1.86 15.94 1.16
CA THR A 377 -3.22 16.38 1.50
C THR A 377 -3.61 15.92 2.89
N THR A 378 -3.86 16.85 3.76
CA THR A 378 -4.18 16.60 5.17
C THR A 378 -5.35 17.49 5.60
N SER A 379 -6.26 16.93 6.39
CA SER A 379 -7.34 17.62 7.09
C SER A 379 -7.44 17.07 8.50
N GLN A 380 -6.72 17.69 9.44
CA GLN A 380 -6.61 17.24 10.84
C GLN A 380 -6.76 18.41 11.82
N TYR A 381 -6.81 18.11 13.11
CA TYR A 381 -6.98 19.09 14.17
C TYR A 381 -5.66 19.32 14.88
N GLY A 382 -4.96 20.41 14.55
CA GLY A 382 -3.73 20.81 15.23
C GLY A 382 -4.00 21.43 16.59
N PHE A 383 -3.11 21.19 17.58
CA PHE A 383 -3.28 21.65 18.94
C PHE A 383 -2.94 23.14 19.11
N TRP A 384 -3.65 23.98 18.36
CA TRP A 384 -3.60 25.45 18.46
C TRP A 384 -4.98 26.06 18.25
N ASP A 385 -5.12 27.34 18.48
CA ASP A 385 -6.38 28.09 18.42
C ASP A 385 -7.50 27.40 19.24
N THR A 386 -8.60 27.06 18.59
CA THR A 386 -9.77 26.39 19.20
C THR A 386 -9.39 25.06 19.86
N TYR A 387 -8.34 24.42 19.39
CA TYR A 387 -7.89 23.10 19.86
C TYR A 387 -6.60 23.16 20.71
N ALA A 388 -6.21 24.34 21.20
CA ALA A 388 -5.00 24.53 22.01
C ALA A 388 -5.00 23.71 23.31
N GLY A 389 -6.16 23.27 23.79
CA GLY A 389 -6.30 22.33 24.92
C GLY A 389 -6.03 20.86 24.55
N GLY A 390 -5.56 20.59 23.32
CA GLY A 390 -5.21 19.25 22.87
C GLY A 390 -6.44 18.37 22.60
N LYS A 391 -6.26 17.06 22.82
CA LYS A 391 -7.30 16.04 22.62
C LYS A 391 -8.62 16.40 23.33
N ASP A 392 -8.57 16.87 24.56
CA ASP A 392 -9.76 17.18 25.34
C ASP A 392 -10.55 18.36 24.74
N ALA A 393 -9.87 19.37 24.19
CA ALA A 393 -10.51 20.48 23.48
C ALA A 393 -11.18 19.99 22.18
N PHE A 394 -10.53 19.08 21.45
CA PHE A 394 -11.13 18.43 20.28
C PHE A 394 -12.40 17.68 20.65
N GLU A 395 -12.36 16.79 21.65
CA GLU A 395 -13.51 15.97 22.08
C GLU A 395 -14.66 16.84 22.59
N ALA A 396 -14.35 17.89 23.36
CA ALA A 396 -15.36 18.84 23.83
C ALA A 396 -16.03 19.62 22.69
N LYS A 397 -15.27 20.02 21.66
CA LYS A 397 -15.77 20.80 20.53
C LYS A 397 -16.56 19.96 19.54
N THR A 398 -16.08 18.76 19.23
CA THR A 398 -16.64 17.90 18.17
C THR A 398 -17.70 16.92 18.68
N GLY A 399 -17.68 16.57 19.96
CA GLY A 399 -18.42 15.44 20.51
C GLY A 399 -17.86 14.07 20.14
N GLY A 400 -16.72 14.05 19.42
CA GLY A 400 -16.03 12.84 18.98
C GLY A 400 -15.05 12.29 20.02
N ARG A 401 -14.37 11.22 19.66
CA ARG A 401 -13.27 10.60 20.38
C ARG A 401 -12.00 10.70 19.51
N ALA A 402 -10.94 11.26 20.04
CA ALA A 402 -9.63 11.27 19.40
C ALA A 402 -9.04 9.85 19.43
N LEU A 403 -8.66 9.31 18.27
CA LEU A 403 -8.08 7.96 18.14
C LEU A 403 -6.55 8.01 18.02
N GLY A 404 -6.00 9.00 17.33
CA GLY A 404 -4.56 9.13 17.19
C GLY A 404 -4.13 10.42 16.50
N GLY A 405 -2.84 10.73 16.65
CA GLY A 405 -2.18 11.87 16.05
C GLY A 405 -0.78 12.11 16.60
N ASP A 406 -0.15 13.17 16.14
CA ASP A 406 1.10 13.71 16.67
C ASP A 406 0.98 15.23 16.79
N ASN A 407 0.88 15.76 18.01
CA ASN A 407 0.51 17.16 18.28
C ASN A 407 -0.77 17.63 17.54
N SER A 408 -1.62 16.70 17.22
CA SER A 408 -2.86 16.89 16.46
C SER A 408 -3.77 15.68 16.61
N VAL A 409 -5.05 15.82 16.29
CA VAL A 409 -5.94 14.67 16.05
C VAL A 409 -5.98 14.44 14.53
N SER A 410 -5.35 13.38 14.08
CA SER A 410 -5.28 12.97 12.67
C SER A 410 -6.22 11.81 12.34
N SER A 411 -6.65 11.07 13.37
CA SER A 411 -7.69 10.05 13.27
C SER A 411 -8.65 10.18 14.45
N TRP A 412 -9.95 10.07 14.18
CA TRP A 412 -10.99 10.22 15.20
C TRP A 412 -12.24 9.42 14.86
N GLU A 413 -13.05 9.24 15.88
CA GLU A 413 -14.34 8.57 15.80
C GLU A 413 -15.48 9.52 16.21
N LEU A 414 -16.59 9.47 15.49
CA LEU A 414 -17.81 10.16 15.83
C LEU A 414 -18.91 9.15 16.12
N LYS A 415 -19.83 9.53 16.99
CA LYS A 415 -20.95 8.69 17.37
C LYS A 415 -21.88 8.44 16.17
N GLY A 416 -22.52 7.29 16.17
CA GLY A 416 -23.60 7.01 15.26
C GLY A 416 -24.87 7.83 15.58
N ALA A 417 -25.86 7.70 14.75
CA ALA A 417 -27.16 8.36 14.98
C ALA A 417 -27.86 7.90 16.28
N SER A 418 -27.47 6.75 16.82
CA SER A 418 -27.89 6.27 18.14
C SER A 418 -27.34 7.10 19.32
N GLY A 419 -26.31 7.91 19.08
CA GLY A 419 -25.58 8.65 20.12
C GLY A 419 -24.43 7.87 20.76
N GLU A 420 -24.14 6.64 20.28
CA GLU A 420 -23.10 5.77 20.80
C GLU A 420 -21.92 5.67 19.81
N PHE A 421 -20.74 5.37 20.33
CA PHE A 421 -19.56 5.03 19.53
C PHE A 421 -19.66 3.58 19.03
N GLY A 422 -18.94 3.25 17.96
CA GLY A 422 -18.95 1.92 17.35
C GLY A 422 -20.02 1.77 16.28
N HIS A 423 -20.92 0.85 16.47
CA HIS A 423 -21.93 0.50 15.47
C HIS A 423 -22.67 1.73 14.89
N GLY A 424 -22.66 1.86 13.58
CA GLY A 424 -23.28 3.00 12.87
C GLY A 424 -22.56 4.33 13.04
N GLY A 425 -21.35 4.33 13.64
CA GLY A 425 -20.53 5.51 13.83
C GLY A 425 -19.77 5.93 12.58
N VAL A 426 -18.94 6.96 12.75
CA VAL A 426 -18.08 7.49 11.68
C VAL A 426 -16.63 7.45 12.14
N ILE A 427 -15.77 6.81 11.39
CA ILE A 427 -14.30 6.88 11.58
C ILE A 427 -13.71 7.78 10.51
N CYS A 428 -12.86 8.72 10.93
CA CYS A 428 -12.20 9.71 10.10
C CYS A 428 -10.68 9.54 10.14
N PHE A 429 -10.05 9.55 8.96
CA PHE A 429 -8.60 9.55 8.76
C PHE A 429 -8.21 10.78 7.93
N GLY A 430 -7.83 11.86 8.59
CA GLY A 430 -7.55 13.15 7.95
C GLY A 430 -6.09 13.36 7.56
N SER A 431 -5.20 12.45 7.94
CA SER A 431 -3.76 12.58 7.73
C SER A 431 -3.30 12.05 6.38
N GLY A 432 -2.23 12.66 5.83
CA GLY A 432 -1.46 12.12 4.71
C GLY A 432 -0.81 10.77 4.95
N LEU A 433 -0.79 10.29 6.20
CA LEU A 433 -0.32 8.95 6.54
C LEU A 433 -1.31 7.84 6.15
N PHE A 434 -2.46 8.18 5.59
CA PHE A 434 -3.44 7.24 5.04
C PHE A 434 -3.48 7.33 3.51
N ASP A 435 -2.33 7.08 2.88
CA ASP A 435 -2.16 7.02 1.43
C ASP A 435 -2.27 5.58 0.92
N TRP A 436 -3.16 5.35 -0.04
CA TRP A 436 -3.41 4.04 -0.64
C TRP A 436 -2.52 3.76 -1.85
N ASN A 437 -2.05 4.82 -2.52
CA ASN A 437 -1.22 4.71 -3.70
C ASN A 437 0.09 5.46 -3.52
N SER A 438 1.19 4.85 -3.95
CA SER A 438 2.47 5.52 -4.08
C SER A 438 3.04 5.32 -5.47
N PRO A 439 3.52 6.38 -6.13
CA PRO A 439 4.25 6.25 -7.38
C PRO A 439 5.62 5.57 -7.20
N THR A 440 6.11 5.52 -5.96
CA THR A 440 7.39 4.88 -5.61
C THR A 440 7.12 3.51 -4.98
N PRO A 441 7.70 2.42 -5.49
CA PRO A 441 7.58 1.11 -4.86
C PRO A 441 8.09 1.13 -3.42
N TYR A 442 7.36 0.51 -2.52
CA TYR A 442 7.76 0.34 -1.12
C TYR A 442 8.45 -1.00 -0.89
N THR A 443 9.33 -1.07 0.11
CA THR A 443 10.18 -2.24 0.40
C THR A 443 9.88 -2.94 1.71
N SER A 444 9.01 -2.38 2.55
CA SER A 444 8.56 -2.98 3.79
C SER A 444 7.05 -3.25 3.79
N ASN A 445 6.51 -3.78 4.87
CA ASN A 445 5.12 -4.23 4.93
C ASN A 445 4.24 -3.41 5.89
N TYR A 446 4.64 -2.18 6.26
CA TYR A 446 3.83 -1.36 7.17
C TYR A 446 2.59 -0.80 6.47
N HIS A 447 2.66 -0.62 5.15
CA HIS A 447 1.50 -0.22 4.35
C HIS A 447 0.32 -1.20 4.48
N ASP A 448 0.60 -2.50 4.71
CA ASP A 448 -0.43 -3.50 4.98
C ASP A 448 -1.30 -3.16 6.21
N ASN A 449 -0.76 -2.37 7.15
CA ASN A 449 -1.53 -1.93 8.32
C ASN A 449 -2.74 -1.09 7.93
N MET A 450 -2.71 -0.34 6.83
CA MET A 450 -3.88 0.41 6.36
C MET A 450 -5.04 -0.54 6.06
N GLY A 451 -4.78 -1.60 5.32
CA GLY A 451 -5.78 -2.64 5.05
C GLY A 451 -6.30 -3.28 6.33
N LYS A 452 -5.41 -3.55 7.28
CA LYS A 452 -5.79 -4.12 8.59
C LYS A 452 -6.65 -3.16 9.40
N ILE A 453 -6.30 -1.88 9.44
CA ILE A 453 -7.09 -0.83 10.09
C ILE A 453 -8.48 -0.74 9.48
N MET A 454 -8.60 -0.80 8.15
CA MET A 454 -9.88 -0.75 7.46
C MET A 454 -10.76 -1.98 7.74
N LEU A 455 -10.17 -3.19 7.81
CA LEU A 455 -10.91 -4.39 8.21
C LEU A 455 -11.38 -4.29 9.66
N ASN A 456 -10.52 -3.79 10.55
CA ASN A 456 -10.89 -3.56 11.95
C ASN A 456 -12.00 -2.50 12.07
N ALA A 457 -11.94 -1.44 11.25
CA ALA A 457 -12.99 -0.40 11.20
C ALA A 457 -14.32 -0.97 10.70
N PHE A 458 -14.31 -1.77 9.63
CA PHE A 458 -15.50 -2.45 9.14
C PHE A 458 -16.13 -3.32 10.23
N ASP A 459 -15.33 -4.17 10.85
CA ASP A 459 -15.79 -5.05 11.92
C ASP A 459 -16.37 -4.28 13.12
N TYR A 460 -15.69 -3.21 13.53
CA TYR A 460 -16.07 -2.40 14.68
C TYR A 460 -17.35 -1.59 14.44
N LEU A 461 -17.51 -1.04 13.25
CA LEU A 461 -18.64 -0.19 12.90
C LEU A 461 -19.91 -0.96 12.49
N THR A 462 -19.78 -2.24 12.07
CA THR A 462 -20.89 -3.00 11.48
C THR A 462 -21.39 -4.16 12.33
N LYS A 463 -20.73 -4.44 13.45
CA LYS A 463 -21.13 -5.42 14.48
C LYS A 463 -21.75 -4.71 15.66
#